data_19d6d655fb7acac829003385a8993a73
#
_entry.id   19d6d655fb7acac829003385a8993a73
#
_cell.length_a   1.000
_cell.length_b   1.000
_cell.length_c   1.000
_cell.angle_alpha   90.00
_cell.angle_beta   90.00
_cell.angle_gamma   90.00
#
_symmetry.space_group_name_H-M   'P 1'
#
loop_
_entity.id
_entity.type
_entity.pdbx_description
1 polymer ?
#
loop_
_entity_poly.entity_id
_entity_poly.type
_entity_poly.pdbx_seq_one_letter_code
_entity_poly.pdbx_strand_id
1 'polypeptide(L)'
;MKKVYYVGDWAVLTGPVFAETPFHHSPKGLEIFNYGVWLKDALEKDPAFQVNSVSAWDFYNNLGPGDYERILEEYDLIIFSDVDAKLFQLSPKFFDRSKFGKEVLTFPDRIRLSVEHAQAGGRYMFLGGWYSFTGELGKGGWGRTRLKEILPVKCLDFEDLVETTEGFSMEVTQEGANLCPDLNLNGCPPILGYNQTSLLEDSIVIAKFKETGDPAIILRNTGVGKVLAYTSDPSPHWGCNFVYWEGYSAFWQSLAKLVLS
;
A
#
# COMPACT_ATOMS: atom_id res chain seq x y z
N MET A 1 -18.21 -2.95 13.99
CA MET A 1 -16.87 -2.32 13.93
C MET A 1 -16.08 -3.08 12.89
N LYS A 2 -15.53 -2.39 11.89
CA LYS A 2 -14.76 -2.97 10.79
C LYS A 2 -13.30 -3.07 11.16
N LYS A 3 -12.72 -4.25 11.06
CA LYS A 3 -11.31 -4.49 11.35
C LYS A 3 -10.46 -4.28 10.10
N VAL A 4 -9.43 -3.48 10.20
CA VAL A 4 -8.50 -3.16 9.11
C VAL A 4 -7.10 -3.68 9.46
N TYR A 5 -6.51 -4.47 8.58
CA TYR A 5 -5.12 -4.89 8.67
C TYR A 5 -4.28 -4.07 7.69
N TYR A 6 -3.40 -3.24 8.22
CA TYR A 6 -2.63 -2.29 7.45
C TYR A 6 -1.14 -2.61 7.55
N VAL A 7 -0.50 -2.88 6.41
CA VAL A 7 0.92 -3.22 6.29
C VAL A 7 1.66 -2.13 5.55
N GLY A 8 2.72 -1.60 6.14
CA GLY A 8 3.63 -0.67 5.49
C GLY A 8 3.79 0.68 6.19
N ASP A 9 4.36 1.63 5.47
CA ASP A 9 4.60 3.02 5.88
C ASP A 9 5.38 3.17 7.19
N TRP A 10 6.35 2.30 7.39
CA TRP A 10 7.34 2.43 8.44
C TRP A 10 8.72 2.61 7.82
N ALA A 11 9.53 3.46 8.40
CA ALA A 11 10.89 3.70 7.93
C ALA A 11 11.92 3.49 9.03
N VAL A 12 13.09 2.99 8.62
CA VAL A 12 14.28 2.91 9.46
C VAL A 12 15.31 3.87 8.92
N LEU A 13 15.62 4.89 9.68
CA LEU A 13 16.64 5.88 9.34
C LEU A 13 17.93 5.57 10.09
N THR A 14 19.03 5.56 9.37
CA THR A 14 20.38 5.36 9.93
C THR A 14 21.24 6.57 9.61
N GLY A 15 21.90 7.10 10.61
CA GLY A 15 22.83 8.19 10.38
C GLY A 15 23.16 9.01 11.63
N PRO A 16 24.08 9.94 11.53
CA PRO A 16 25.06 10.07 10.45
C PRO A 16 26.00 8.88 10.40
N VAL A 17 26.50 8.56 9.21
CA VAL A 17 27.51 7.51 9.00
C VAL A 17 28.87 8.15 8.99
N PHE A 18 29.77 7.64 9.83
CA PHE A 18 31.16 8.07 9.87
C PHE A 18 32.06 7.00 9.30
N ALA A 19 32.94 7.38 8.38
CA ALA A 19 33.99 6.52 7.90
C ALA A 19 35.16 6.60 8.91
N GLU A 20 35.40 5.53 9.65
CA GLU A 20 36.54 5.43 10.58
C GLU A 20 37.81 4.99 9.87
N THR A 21 37.65 4.20 8.82
CA THR A 21 38.68 3.80 7.86
C THR A 21 38.07 3.71 6.46
N PRO A 22 38.85 3.56 5.38
CA PRO A 22 38.29 3.35 4.04
C PRO A 22 37.35 2.12 3.92
N PHE A 23 37.39 1.23 4.90
CA PHE A 23 36.67 -0.04 4.88
C PHE A 23 35.66 -0.18 6.03
N HIS A 24 35.56 0.82 6.92
CA HIS A 24 34.68 0.77 8.08
C HIS A 24 33.79 1.99 8.15
N HIS A 25 32.48 1.76 8.13
CA HIS A 25 31.44 2.76 8.30
C HIS A 25 30.61 2.44 9.54
N SER A 26 30.59 3.34 10.50
CA SER A 26 29.81 3.19 11.71
C SER A 26 28.62 4.14 11.73
N PRO A 27 27.36 3.66 11.66
CA PRO A 27 26.21 4.52 11.87
C PRO A 27 26.14 4.94 13.34
N LYS A 28 25.94 6.22 13.60
CA LYS A 28 25.86 6.79 14.97
C LYS A 28 24.45 6.84 15.52
N GLY A 29 23.43 6.65 14.69
CA GLY A 29 22.03 6.64 15.10
C GLY A 29 21.20 5.67 14.29
N LEU A 30 20.18 5.15 14.94
CA LEU A 30 19.13 4.35 14.34
C LEU A 30 17.81 4.88 14.89
N GLU A 31 16.92 5.31 14.01
CA GLU A 31 15.57 5.75 14.36
C GLU A 31 14.54 4.99 13.56
N ILE A 32 13.47 4.60 14.22
CA ILE A 32 12.32 3.93 13.59
C ILE A 32 11.15 4.89 13.62
N PHE A 33 10.59 5.18 12.44
CA PHE A 33 9.43 6.04 12.27
C PHE A 33 8.23 5.23 11.80
N ASN A 34 7.12 5.40 12.49
CA ASN A 34 5.82 4.87 12.05
C ASN A 34 5.06 5.98 11.31
N TYR A 35 5.24 6.07 10.01
CA TYR A 35 4.45 6.97 9.18
C TYR A 35 3.03 6.46 8.91
N GLY A 36 2.78 5.17 9.11
CA GLY A 36 1.45 4.58 9.04
C GLY A 36 0.47 5.07 10.11
N VAL A 37 0.98 5.78 11.15
CA VAL A 37 0.13 6.39 12.18
C VAL A 37 -0.88 7.38 11.58
N TRP A 38 -0.50 8.10 10.53
CA TRP A 38 -1.39 9.09 9.89
C TRP A 38 -2.66 8.45 9.32
N LEU A 39 -2.51 7.40 8.52
CA LEU A 39 -3.65 6.67 7.94
C LEU A 39 -4.44 5.93 9.02
N LYS A 40 -3.75 5.28 9.96
CA LYS A 40 -4.39 4.60 11.09
C LYS A 40 -5.29 5.55 11.86
N ASP A 41 -4.74 6.68 12.32
CA ASP A 41 -5.49 7.65 13.13
C ASP A 41 -6.63 8.31 12.32
N ALA A 42 -6.42 8.52 11.01
CA ALA A 42 -7.45 9.04 10.13
C ALA A 42 -8.67 8.12 10.06
N LEU A 43 -8.45 6.81 9.92
CA LEU A 43 -9.52 5.82 9.90
C LEU A 43 -10.19 5.69 11.27
N GLU A 44 -9.43 5.61 12.35
CA GLU A 44 -9.94 5.41 13.72
C GLU A 44 -10.66 6.64 14.31
N LYS A 45 -10.59 7.82 13.65
CA LYS A 45 -11.49 8.93 13.98
C LYS A 45 -12.97 8.59 13.76
N ASP A 46 -13.28 7.65 12.85
CA ASP A 46 -14.60 7.03 12.76
C ASP A 46 -14.62 5.76 13.65
N PRO A 47 -15.45 5.71 14.70
CA PRO A 47 -15.52 4.57 15.61
C PRO A 47 -16.00 3.27 14.95
N ALA A 48 -16.42 3.35 13.68
CA ALA A 48 -16.73 2.16 12.89
C ALA A 48 -15.47 1.35 12.51
N PHE A 49 -14.27 1.92 12.59
CA PHE A 49 -13.03 1.27 12.23
C PHE A 49 -12.13 0.96 13.42
N GLN A 50 -11.44 -0.16 13.34
CA GLN A 50 -10.33 -0.55 14.21
C GLN A 50 -9.16 -0.98 13.32
N VAL A 51 -8.01 -0.36 13.47
CA VAL A 51 -6.85 -0.56 12.59
C VAL A 51 -5.69 -1.22 13.33
N ASN A 52 -5.25 -2.36 12.84
CA ASN A 52 -3.99 -2.98 13.23
C ASN A 52 -2.93 -2.61 12.18
N SER A 53 -2.06 -1.67 12.50
CA SER A 53 -0.96 -1.24 11.63
C SER A 53 0.31 -1.99 12.00
N VAL A 54 0.93 -2.64 11.01
CA VAL A 54 2.17 -3.41 11.15
C VAL A 54 3.21 -2.95 10.14
N SER A 55 4.48 -3.00 10.54
CA SER A 55 5.57 -2.73 9.61
C SER A 55 5.72 -3.84 8.57
N ALA A 56 6.31 -3.51 7.42
CA ALA A 56 6.60 -4.50 6.39
C ALA A 56 7.54 -5.61 6.90
N TRP A 57 8.49 -5.29 7.77
CA TRP A 57 9.40 -6.30 8.33
C TRP A 57 8.73 -7.17 9.40
N ASP A 58 7.75 -6.68 10.17
CA ASP A 58 6.98 -7.50 11.10
C ASP A 58 6.07 -8.47 10.33
N PHE A 59 5.41 -7.97 9.28
CA PHE A 59 4.66 -8.81 8.34
C PHE A 59 5.54 -9.90 7.72
N TYR A 60 6.78 -9.57 7.37
CA TYR A 60 7.75 -10.50 6.81
C TYR A 60 8.26 -11.51 7.85
N ASN A 61 8.68 -11.03 9.03
CA ASN A 61 9.41 -11.84 10.01
C ASN A 61 8.50 -12.69 10.92
N ASN A 62 7.34 -12.15 11.30
CA ASN A 62 6.58 -12.69 12.45
C ASN A 62 5.47 -13.66 12.04
N LEU A 63 5.06 -13.68 10.76
CA LEU A 63 4.01 -14.59 10.32
C LEU A 63 4.55 -15.98 10.01
N GLY A 64 4.00 -16.98 10.70
CA GLY A 64 4.22 -18.40 10.44
C GLY A 64 3.17 -18.97 9.46
N PRO A 65 3.24 -20.30 9.22
CA PRO A 65 2.21 -21.00 8.45
C PRO A 65 0.84 -20.88 9.10
N GLY A 66 -0.18 -20.50 8.31
CA GLY A 66 -1.56 -20.34 8.77
C GLY A 66 -1.86 -18.98 9.42
N ASP A 67 -0.85 -18.14 9.71
CA ASP A 67 -1.11 -16.84 10.33
C ASP A 67 -1.75 -15.87 9.34
N TYR A 68 -1.33 -15.90 8.08
CA TYR A 68 -1.88 -15.00 7.06
C TYR A 68 -3.32 -15.39 6.70
N GLU A 69 -3.63 -16.68 6.62
CA GLU A 69 -4.99 -17.16 6.43
C GLU A 69 -5.92 -16.65 7.53
N ARG A 70 -5.48 -16.72 8.81
CA ARG A 70 -6.26 -16.16 9.93
C ARG A 70 -6.47 -14.65 9.81
N ILE A 71 -5.45 -13.90 9.35
CA ILE A 71 -5.60 -12.46 9.08
C ILE A 71 -6.68 -12.23 8.02
N LEU A 72 -6.67 -13.00 6.92
CA LEU A 72 -7.67 -12.87 5.87
C LEU A 72 -9.09 -13.20 6.34
N GLU A 73 -9.24 -14.10 7.30
CA GLU A 73 -10.54 -14.46 7.91
C GLU A 73 -11.01 -13.42 8.94
N GLU A 74 -10.08 -12.77 9.65
CA GLU A 74 -10.40 -11.89 10.78
C GLU A 74 -10.68 -10.46 10.37
N TYR A 75 -10.03 -9.96 9.31
CA TYR A 75 -10.08 -8.55 8.93
C TYR A 75 -10.99 -8.29 7.74
N ASP A 76 -11.82 -7.24 7.85
CA ASP A 76 -12.76 -6.82 6.80
C ASP A 76 -12.05 -6.12 5.64
N LEU A 77 -10.91 -5.46 5.87
CA LEU A 77 -10.15 -4.71 4.89
C LEU A 77 -8.64 -4.95 5.09
N ILE A 78 -7.94 -5.24 4.02
CA ILE A 78 -6.49 -5.37 3.99
C ILE A 78 -5.90 -4.20 3.20
N ILE A 79 -4.93 -3.51 3.79
CA ILE A 79 -4.22 -2.39 3.16
C ILE A 79 -2.74 -2.72 3.05
N PHE A 80 -2.18 -2.54 1.86
CA PHE A 80 -0.74 -2.60 1.61
C PHE A 80 -0.28 -1.26 1.05
N SER A 81 0.74 -0.68 1.68
CA SER A 81 1.34 0.58 1.28
C SER A 81 2.85 0.49 1.41
N ASP A 82 3.54 0.82 0.35
CA ASP A 82 5.01 0.84 0.29
C ASP A 82 5.67 -0.51 0.71
N VAL A 83 5.17 -1.62 0.16
CA VAL A 83 5.59 -2.99 0.50
C VAL A 83 6.06 -3.75 -0.74
N ASP A 84 7.32 -4.11 -0.79
CA ASP A 84 7.92 -4.94 -1.87
C ASP A 84 7.22 -6.31 -1.98
N ALA A 85 6.97 -6.76 -3.20
CA ALA A 85 6.36 -8.06 -3.48
C ALA A 85 7.10 -9.25 -2.83
N LYS A 86 8.41 -9.17 -2.64
CA LYS A 86 9.18 -10.23 -1.99
C LYS A 86 8.81 -10.41 -0.52
N LEU A 87 8.39 -9.34 0.15
CA LEU A 87 7.93 -9.40 1.53
C LEU A 87 6.60 -10.15 1.67
N PHE A 88 5.80 -10.23 0.60
CA PHE A 88 4.64 -11.12 0.55
C PHE A 88 5.05 -12.58 0.38
N GLN A 89 5.95 -12.86 -0.58
CA GLN A 89 6.23 -14.22 -1.07
C GLN A 89 7.17 -14.98 -0.16
N LEU A 90 8.23 -14.32 0.31
CA LEU A 90 9.33 -15.00 0.99
C LEU A 90 9.13 -14.95 2.51
N SER A 91 9.50 -16.03 3.18
CA SER A 91 9.60 -16.09 4.63
C SER A 91 11.07 -16.17 5.04
N PRO A 92 11.52 -15.46 6.09
CA PRO A 92 12.91 -15.54 6.56
C PRO A 92 13.29 -16.96 6.97
N LYS A 93 12.33 -17.81 7.30
CA LYS A 93 12.57 -19.21 7.65
C LYS A 93 13.16 -20.03 6.50
N PHE A 94 12.97 -19.61 5.24
CA PHE A 94 13.66 -20.22 4.09
C PHE A 94 15.17 -20.02 4.12
N PHE A 95 15.63 -19.01 4.84
CA PHE A 95 17.05 -18.65 4.93
C PHE A 95 17.71 -19.16 6.22
N ASP A 96 16.99 -19.90 7.06
CA ASP A 96 17.53 -20.51 8.27
C ASP A 96 18.43 -21.70 7.91
N ARG A 97 19.73 -21.46 7.90
CA ARG A 97 20.75 -22.48 7.55
C ARG A 97 20.73 -23.69 8.46
N SER A 98 20.25 -23.56 9.69
CA SER A 98 20.17 -24.68 10.63
C SER A 98 19.20 -25.77 10.17
N LYS A 99 18.29 -25.42 9.28
CA LYS A 99 17.22 -26.29 8.74
C LYS A 99 17.52 -26.85 7.35
N PHE A 100 18.56 -26.38 6.69
CA PHE A 100 18.91 -26.86 5.35
C PHE A 100 19.17 -28.36 5.34
N GLY A 101 18.45 -29.08 4.45
CA GLY A 101 18.56 -30.52 4.30
C GLY A 101 17.93 -31.37 5.43
N LYS A 102 17.33 -30.73 6.44
CA LYS A 102 16.66 -31.41 7.56
C LYS A 102 15.14 -31.36 7.48
N GLU A 103 14.61 -30.28 6.92
CA GLU A 103 13.17 -30.05 6.77
C GLU A 103 12.89 -29.53 5.37
N VAL A 104 11.72 -29.90 4.84
CA VAL A 104 11.15 -29.21 3.66
C VAL A 104 10.31 -28.06 4.19
N LEU A 105 10.78 -26.83 3.96
CA LEU A 105 10.04 -25.63 4.34
C LEU A 105 9.09 -25.27 3.20
N THR A 106 7.81 -25.52 3.40
CA THR A 106 6.74 -25.05 2.52
C THR A 106 5.87 -24.09 3.29
N PHE A 107 5.61 -22.93 2.70
CA PHE A 107 4.68 -21.94 3.23
C PHE A 107 3.61 -21.68 2.21
N PRO A 108 2.35 -21.44 2.62
CA PRO A 108 1.35 -20.92 1.72
C PRO A 108 1.84 -19.63 1.06
N ASP A 109 1.71 -19.54 -0.26
CA ASP A 109 2.04 -18.33 -1.01
C ASP A 109 1.03 -17.24 -0.66
N ARG A 110 1.47 -16.22 0.08
CA ARG A 110 0.62 -15.11 0.54
C ARG A 110 0.03 -14.31 -0.60
N ILE A 111 0.74 -14.19 -1.74
CA ILE A 111 0.20 -13.54 -2.94
C ILE A 111 -0.96 -14.35 -3.51
N ARG A 112 -0.80 -15.68 -3.64
CA ARG A 112 -1.88 -16.56 -4.07
C ARG A 112 -3.09 -16.46 -3.15
N LEU A 113 -2.87 -16.52 -1.84
CA LEU A 113 -3.93 -16.39 -0.83
C LEU A 113 -4.65 -15.04 -0.95
N SER A 114 -3.92 -13.94 -1.15
CA SER A 114 -4.52 -12.60 -1.36
C SER A 114 -5.39 -12.57 -2.60
N VAL A 115 -4.92 -13.16 -3.71
CA VAL A 115 -5.69 -13.22 -4.97
C VAL A 115 -6.96 -14.04 -4.80
N GLU A 116 -6.86 -15.24 -4.25
CA GLU A 116 -8.01 -16.12 -4.01
C GLU A 116 -9.01 -15.48 -3.04
N HIS A 117 -8.54 -14.85 -1.96
CA HIS A 117 -9.37 -14.13 -1.01
C HIS A 117 -10.08 -12.93 -1.65
N ALA A 118 -9.36 -12.10 -2.43
CA ALA A 118 -9.98 -10.99 -3.14
C ALA A 118 -11.09 -11.46 -4.09
N GLN A 119 -10.84 -12.52 -4.88
CA GLN A 119 -11.83 -13.10 -5.79
C GLN A 119 -13.05 -13.70 -5.07
N ALA A 120 -12.85 -14.20 -3.85
CA ALA A 120 -13.90 -14.78 -3.00
C ALA A 120 -14.70 -13.74 -2.19
N GLY A 121 -14.39 -12.44 -2.31
CA GLY A 121 -15.13 -11.38 -1.63
C GLY A 121 -14.29 -10.49 -0.71
N GLY A 122 -13.01 -10.73 -0.60
CA GLY A 122 -12.08 -9.92 0.16
C GLY A 122 -12.01 -8.48 -0.33
N ARG A 123 -11.65 -7.59 0.57
CA ARG A 123 -11.57 -6.15 0.35
C ARG A 123 -10.13 -5.68 0.52
N TYR A 124 -9.60 -5.00 -0.47
CA TYR A 124 -8.20 -4.57 -0.48
C TYR A 124 -8.04 -3.12 -0.88
N MET A 125 -7.05 -2.46 -0.29
CA MET A 125 -6.50 -1.21 -0.78
C MET A 125 -4.99 -1.38 -1.00
N PHE A 126 -4.52 -1.05 -2.19
CA PHE A 126 -3.11 -1.01 -2.57
C PHE A 126 -2.71 0.45 -2.77
N LEU A 127 -1.82 0.94 -1.92
CA LEU A 127 -1.40 2.34 -1.91
C LEU A 127 0.01 2.47 -2.49
N GLY A 128 0.28 3.61 -3.11
CA GLY A 128 1.56 3.91 -3.73
C GLY A 128 2.70 4.09 -2.75
N GLY A 129 3.86 4.38 -3.29
CA GLY A 129 5.11 4.55 -2.58
C GLY A 129 6.28 4.01 -3.40
N TRP A 130 7.50 4.19 -2.89
CA TRP A 130 8.71 3.75 -3.59
C TRP A 130 8.79 2.25 -3.83
N TYR A 131 8.15 1.44 -2.98
CA TYR A 131 8.13 -0.03 -3.08
C TYR A 131 6.76 -0.60 -3.43
N SER A 132 5.86 0.25 -3.97
CA SER A 132 4.56 -0.15 -4.47
C SER A 132 4.57 -0.31 -5.99
N PHE A 133 3.60 -1.01 -6.55
CA PHE A 133 3.43 -1.25 -7.99
C PHE A 133 4.71 -1.75 -8.66
N THR A 134 5.33 -0.99 -9.55
CA THR A 134 6.67 -1.30 -10.07
C THR A 134 7.74 -0.73 -9.14
N GLY A 135 7.58 0.52 -8.70
CA GLY A 135 8.40 1.18 -7.70
C GLY A 135 9.80 1.57 -8.18
N GLU A 136 10.55 2.17 -7.27
CA GLU A 136 11.93 2.60 -7.49
C GLU A 136 12.80 1.42 -7.94
N LEU A 137 13.48 1.57 -9.07
CA LEU A 137 14.33 0.53 -9.68
C LEU A 137 13.61 -0.81 -9.89
N GLY A 138 12.27 -0.80 -10.00
CA GLY A 138 11.46 -2.00 -10.15
C GLY A 138 11.36 -2.87 -8.88
N LYS A 139 11.66 -2.33 -7.71
CA LYS A 139 11.68 -3.09 -6.44
C LYS A 139 10.29 -3.45 -5.93
N GLY A 140 9.27 -2.61 -6.15
CA GLY A 140 7.89 -2.93 -5.78
C GLY A 140 7.42 -4.25 -6.38
N GLY A 141 7.59 -4.39 -7.70
CA GLY A 141 7.49 -5.65 -8.42
C GLY A 141 6.12 -6.34 -8.42
N TRP A 142 5.05 -5.66 -8.02
CA TRP A 142 3.70 -6.25 -7.91
C TRP A 142 3.20 -6.80 -9.25
N GLY A 143 3.44 -6.06 -10.35
CA GLY A 143 3.05 -6.46 -11.70
C GLY A 143 3.71 -7.73 -12.23
N ARG A 144 4.83 -8.17 -11.61
CA ARG A 144 5.54 -9.42 -11.95
C ARG A 144 5.02 -10.63 -11.19
N THR A 145 4.05 -10.43 -10.31
CA THR A 145 3.45 -11.46 -9.48
C THR A 145 1.98 -11.68 -9.86
N ARG A 146 1.34 -12.63 -9.21
CA ARG A 146 -0.10 -12.85 -9.35
C ARG A 146 -0.96 -11.70 -8.81
N LEU A 147 -0.41 -10.75 -8.04
CA LEU A 147 -1.16 -9.55 -7.61
C LEU A 147 -1.77 -8.80 -8.81
N LYS A 148 -1.11 -8.83 -9.98
CA LYS A 148 -1.67 -8.26 -11.23
C LYS A 148 -3.07 -8.75 -11.59
N GLU A 149 -3.49 -9.93 -11.10
CA GLU A 149 -4.81 -10.50 -11.36
C GLU A 149 -5.92 -9.72 -10.63
N ILE A 150 -5.59 -9.07 -9.51
CA ILE A 150 -6.54 -8.33 -8.66
C ILE A 150 -6.29 -6.82 -8.62
N LEU A 151 -5.09 -6.36 -8.95
CA LEU A 151 -4.82 -4.92 -8.98
C LEU A 151 -5.78 -4.22 -9.94
N PRO A 152 -6.30 -3.02 -9.57
CA PRO A 152 -7.18 -2.24 -10.44
C PRO A 152 -6.45 -1.49 -11.55
N VAL A 153 -5.13 -1.70 -11.66
CA VAL A 153 -4.26 -1.05 -12.64
C VAL A 153 -3.25 -2.06 -13.20
N LYS A 154 -2.76 -1.79 -14.38
CA LYS A 154 -1.60 -2.46 -14.94
C LYS A 154 -0.33 -1.70 -14.53
N CYS A 155 0.56 -2.37 -13.82
CA CYS A 155 1.88 -1.84 -13.49
C CYS A 155 2.74 -1.69 -14.76
N LEU A 156 3.60 -0.69 -14.80
CA LEU A 156 4.56 -0.50 -15.88
C LEU A 156 5.71 -1.52 -15.76
N ASP A 157 6.40 -1.78 -16.86
CA ASP A 157 7.53 -2.73 -16.90
C ASP A 157 8.86 -2.12 -16.41
N PHE A 158 8.89 -0.80 -16.19
CA PHE A 158 10.04 -0.02 -15.73
C PHE A 158 9.64 0.83 -14.52
N GLU A 159 10.60 1.50 -13.90
CA GLU A 159 10.35 2.43 -12.81
C GLU A 159 9.20 3.39 -13.14
N ASP A 160 8.28 3.50 -12.21
CA ASP A 160 7.01 4.18 -12.41
C ASP A 160 6.84 5.45 -11.56
N LEU A 161 7.91 5.90 -10.90
CA LEU A 161 7.86 7.09 -10.06
C LEU A 161 7.75 8.36 -10.89
N VAL A 162 6.75 9.18 -10.60
CA VAL A 162 6.58 10.52 -11.17
C VAL A 162 6.56 11.51 -10.02
N GLU A 163 7.58 12.33 -9.93
CA GLU A 163 7.82 13.23 -8.80
C GLU A 163 8.05 14.67 -9.26
N THR A 164 7.52 15.62 -8.49
CA THR A 164 7.78 17.06 -8.70
C THR A 164 7.57 17.86 -7.43
N THR A 165 8.35 18.90 -7.25
CA THR A 165 8.19 19.84 -6.15
C THR A 165 7.01 20.80 -6.33
N GLU A 166 6.45 20.92 -7.53
CA GLU A 166 5.25 21.70 -7.82
C GLU A 166 3.98 20.96 -7.39
N GLY A 167 4.04 19.62 -7.37
CA GLY A 167 2.96 18.73 -6.98
C GLY A 167 1.91 18.52 -8.05
N PHE A 168 1.02 17.57 -7.79
CA PHE A 168 -0.08 17.17 -8.64
C PHE A 168 -1.40 17.33 -7.88
N SER A 169 -2.37 17.99 -8.48
CA SER A 169 -3.70 18.19 -7.90
C SER A 169 -4.64 17.07 -8.32
N MET A 170 -5.37 16.51 -7.39
CA MET A 170 -6.38 15.49 -7.70
C MET A 170 -7.72 16.14 -8.07
N GLU A 171 -8.47 15.49 -8.96
CA GLU A 171 -9.87 15.80 -9.23
C GLU A 171 -10.71 14.52 -9.29
N VAL A 172 -11.90 14.58 -8.71
CA VAL A 172 -12.87 13.47 -8.76
C VAL A 172 -13.49 13.42 -10.15
N THR A 173 -13.59 12.24 -10.75
CA THR A 173 -14.28 12.04 -12.02
C THR A 173 -15.80 12.06 -11.83
N GLN A 174 -16.56 12.14 -12.94
CA GLN A 174 -18.03 12.04 -12.86
C GLN A 174 -18.47 10.68 -12.30
N GLU A 175 -17.79 9.60 -12.69
CA GLU A 175 -18.07 8.26 -12.20
C GLU A 175 -17.70 8.13 -10.73
N GLY A 176 -16.56 8.70 -10.33
CA GLY A 176 -16.14 8.77 -8.93
C GLY A 176 -17.14 9.51 -8.05
N ALA A 177 -17.67 10.65 -8.50
CA ALA A 177 -18.68 11.39 -7.77
C ALA A 177 -20.00 10.59 -7.58
N ASN A 178 -20.35 9.76 -8.55
CA ASN A 178 -21.52 8.90 -8.44
C ASN A 178 -21.33 7.73 -7.47
N LEU A 179 -20.13 7.12 -7.46
CA LEU A 179 -19.83 5.96 -6.64
C LEU A 179 -19.38 6.29 -5.22
N CYS A 180 -18.74 7.42 -5.03
CA CYS A 180 -18.22 7.90 -3.75
C CYS A 180 -18.64 9.37 -3.53
N PRO A 181 -19.93 9.65 -3.32
CA PRO A 181 -20.45 11.02 -3.21
C PRO A 181 -19.87 11.79 -2.00
N ASP A 182 -19.40 11.09 -1.00
CA ASP A 182 -18.77 11.67 0.19
C ASP A 182 -17.30 12.05 -0.03
N LEU A 183 -16.71 11.68 -1.17
CA LEU A 183 -15.32 12.02 -1.50
C LEU A 183 -15.22 13.49 -1.93
N ASN A 184 -14.69 14.31 -1.04
CA ASN A 184 -14.52 15.73 -1.26
C ASN A 184 -13.04 16.11 -1.25
N LEU A 185 -12.54 16.66 -2.35
CA LEU A 185 -11.15 17.12 -2.52
C LEU A 185 -10.99 18.64 -2.37
N ASN A 186 -12.00 19.35 -1.86
CA ASN A 186 -11.90 20.79 -1.67
C ASN A 186 -10.79 21.15 -0.69
N GLY A 187 -9.87 22.00 -1.10
CA GLY A 187 -8.72 22.39 -0.28
C GLY A 187 -7.65 21.30 -0.13
N CYS A 188 -7.76 20.18 -0.85
CA CYS A 188 -6.72 19.17 -0.88
C CYS A 188 -5.44 19.77 -1.46
N PRO A 189 -4.31 19.73 -0.74
CA PRO A 189 -3.04 20.22 -1.27
C PRO A 189 -2.52 19.30 -2.37
N PRO A 190 -1.64 19.81 -3.26
CA PRO A 190 -0.97 18.99 -4.25
C PRO A 190 -0.16 17.87 -3.60
N ILE A 191 -0.10 16.73 -4.27
CA ILE A 191 0.71 15.56 -3.92
C ILE A 191 2.01 15.61 -4.70
N LEU A 192 3.17 15.37 -4.06
CA LEU A 192 4.49 15.56 -4.68
C LEU A 192 4.92 14.43 -5.61
N GLY A 193 4.24 13.29 -5.58
CA GLY A 193 4.57 12.16 -6.44
C GLY A 193 3.52 11.05 -6.43
N TYR A 194 3.63 10.18 -7.42
CA TYR A 194 2.78 9.00 -7.55
C TYR A 194 3.47 7.92 -8.42
N ASN A 195 2.96 6.69 -8.33
CA ASN A 195 3.32 5.62 -9.24
C ASN A 195 2.47 5.70 -10.52
N GLN A 196 3.09 5.90 -11.67
CA GLN A 196 2.42 5.89 -12.95
C GLN A 196 1.95 4.49 -13.31
N THR A 197 0.69 4.38 -13.70
CA THR A 197 0.06 3.10 -14.03
C THR A 197 -0.79 3.23 -15.29
N SER A 198 -1.16 2.10 -15.89
CA SER A 198 -2.11 2.06 -16.98
C SER A 198 -3.45 1.48 -16.53
N LEU A 199 -4.53 1.94 -17.12
CA LEU A 199 -5.87 1.42 -16.83
C LEU A 199 -6.10 0.04 -17.43
N LEU A 200 -6.91 -0.77 -16.78
CA LEU A 200 -7.53 -1.98 -17.32
C LEU A 200 -8.92 -1.64 -17.84
N GLU A 201 -9.46 -2.46 -18.74
CA GLU A 201 -10.79 -2.25 -19.35
C GLU A 201 -11.93 -2.25 -18.31
N ASP A 202 -11.78 -3.02 -17.23
CA ASP A 202 -12.76 -3.16 -16.16
C ASP A 202 -12.47 -2.29 -14.93
N SER A 203 -11.55 -1.35 -15.05
CA SER A 203 -11.19 -0.42 -13.98
C SER A 203 -12.06 0.84 -14.00
N ILE A 204 -12.45 1.29 -12.83
CA ILE A 204 -13.26 2.48 -12.61
C ILE A 204 -12.35 3.57 -12.01
N VAL A 205 -12.19 4.68 -12.71
CA VAL A 205 -11.38 5.80 -12.22
C VAL A 205 -12.23 6.69 -11.33
N ILE A 206 -11.93 6.71 -10.04
CA ILE A 206 -12.60 7.57 -9.05
C ILE A 206 -12.04 8.99 -9.06
N ALA A 207 -10.71 9.12 -9.13
CA ALA A 207 -10.03 10.40 -9.24
C ALA A 207 -8.78 10.27 -10.12
N LYS A 208 -8.37 11.40 -10.71
CA LYS A 208 -7.15 11.52 -11.54
C LYS A 208 -6.35 12.76 -11.15
N PHE A 209 -5.10 12.79 -11.56
CA PHE A 209 -4.26 14.00 -11.46
C PHE A 209 -4.60 14.96 -12.61
N LYS A 210 -4.82 16.23 -12.29
CA LYS A 210 -5.23 17.24 -13.29
C LYS A 210 -4.14 17.53 -14.31
N GLU A 211 -2.91 17.58 -13.86
CA GLU A 211 -1.75 18.01 -14.64
C GLU A 211 -1.37 16.98 -15.70
N THR A 212 -1.52 15.69 -15.39
CA THR A 212 -1.09 14.58 -16.26
C THR A 212 -2.27 13.81 -16.86
N GLY A 213 -3.42 13.82 -16.20
CA GLY A 213 -4.55 12.96 -16.52
C GLY A 213 -4.39 11.52 -16.03
N ASP A 214 -3.26 11.18 -15.41
CA ASP A 214 -2.99 9.85 -14.87
C ASP A 214 -3.96 9.49 -13.73
N PRO A 215 -4.35 8.22 -13.58
CA PRO A 215 -5.29 7.79 -12.56
C PRO A 215 -4.67 7.89 -11.17
N ALA A 216 -5.39 8.53 -10.23
CA ALA A 216 -4.98 8.68 -8.83
C ALA A 216 -5.68 7.67 -7.92
N ILE A 217 -7.00 7.47 -8.09
CA ILE A 217 -7.80 6.53 -7.30
C ILE A 217 -8.60 5.67 -8.26
N ILE A 218 -8.40 4.37 -8.19
CA ILE A 218 -8.99 3.42 -9.12
C ILE A 218 -9.63 2.27 -8.35
N LEU A 219 -10.85 1.92 -8.73
CA LEU A 219 -11.60 0.81 -8.17
C LEU A 219 -11.76 -0.30 -9.21
N ARG A 220 -11.71 -1.55 -8.77
CA ARG A 220 -12.02 -2.72 -9.58
C ARG A 220 -12.80 -3.74 -8.77
N ASN A 221 -13.83 -4.33 -9.38
CA ASN A 221 -14.47 -5.51 -8.85
C ASN A 221 -13.69 -6.75 -9.30
N THR A 222 -13.30 -7.60 -8.35
CA THR A 222 -12.51 -8.80 -8.61
C THR A 222 -13.28 -10.00 -8.09
N GLY A 223 -13.94 -10.75 -8.99
CA GLY A 223 -14.93 -11.73 -8.57
C GLY A 223 -16.07 -11.04 -7.81
N VAL A 224 -16.30 -11.44 -6.57
CA VAL A 224 -17.26 -10.78 -5.66
C VAL A 224 -16.58 -9.81 -4.68
N GLY A 225 -15.27 -9.66 -4.79
CA GLY A 225 -14.48 -8.73 -3.99
C GLY A 225 -14.32 -7.35 -4.63
N LYS A 226 -13.75 -6.43 -3.87
CA LYS A 226 -13.41 -5.08 -4.33
C LYS A 226 -11.97 -4.75 -4.01
N VAL A 227 -11.28 -4.16 -4.95
CA VAL A 227 -9.89 -3.72 -4.81
C VAL A 227 -9.78 -2.27 -5.25
N LEU A 228 -9.19 -1.45 -4.41
CA LEU A 228 -8.89 -0.05 -4.70
C LEU A 228 -7.39 0.15 -4.79
N ALA A 229 -6.94 0.93 -5.76
CA ALA A 229 -5.60 1.50 -5.79
C ALA A 229 -5.68 3.00 -5.56
N TYR A 230 -4.79 3.51 -4.72
CA TYR A 230 -4.40 4.91 -4.65
C TYR A 230 -2.95 4.98 -5.08
N THR A 231 -2.67 5.64 -6.18
CA THR A 231 -1.34 5.57 -6.81
C THR A 231 -0.27 6.43 -6.13
N SER A 232 -0.63 7.21 -5.11
CA SER A 232 0.32 7.91 -4.25
C SER A 232 0.35 7.30 -2.85
N ASP A 233 1.19 7.81 -1.97
CA ASP A 233 1.30 7.31 -0.61
C ASP A 233 0.43 8.08 0.39
N PRO A 234 0.02 7.46 1.50
CA PRO A 234 -0.77 8.09 2.54
C PRO A 234 0.06 8.87 3.55
N SER A 235 1.38 8.81 3.45
CA SER A 235 2.34 9.26 4.46
C SER A 235 2.98 10.60 4.10
N PRO A 236 3.69 11.27 5.04
CA PRO A 236 4.32 12.56 4.79
C PRO A 236 5.59 12.49 3.93
N HIS A 237 5.67 11.59 3.00
CA HIS A 237 6.65 11.51 1.93
C HIS A 237 6.13 12.35 0.73
N TRP A 238 5.38 11.75 -0.21
CA TRP A 238 4.72 12.52 -1.28
C TRP A 238 3.54 13.33 -0.76
N GLY A 239 2.90 12.88 0.31
CA GLY A 239 1.78 13.52 0.98
C GLY A 239 2.18 14.47 2.12
N CYS A 240 3.36 15.13 2.07
CA CYS A 240 3.87 15.93 3.19
C CYS A 240 2.92 17.03 3.67
N ASN A 241 2.14 17.66 2.78
CA ASN A 241 1.08 18.61 3.14
C ASN A 241 -0.30 17.92 3.26
N PHE A 242 -0.48 16.83 2.55
CA PHE A 242 -1.74 16.08 2.49
C PHE A 242 -2.16 15.53 3.85
N VAL A 243 -1.21 15.02 4.64
CA VAL A 243 -1.48 14.47 5.98
C VAL A 243 -1.98 15.53 6.98
N TYR A 244 -1.70 16.82 6.73
CA TYR A 244 -2.15 17.94 7.55
C TYR A 244 -3.44 18.61 7.03
N TRP A 245 -3.95 18.17 5.89
CA TRP A 245 -5.18 18.69 5.35
C TRP A 245 -6.39 18.28 6.22
N GLU A 246 -7.28 19.23 6.51
CA GLU A 246 -8.46 18.97 7.35
C GLU A 246 -9.35 17.84 6.81
N GLY A 247 -9.41 17.69 5.47
CA GLY A 247 -10.16 16.63 4.79
C GLY A 247 -9.50 15.25 4.78
N TYR A 248 -8.26 15.12 5.25
CA TYR A 248 -7.49 13.86 5.18
C TYR A 248 -8.21 12.66 5.78
N SER A 249 -8.80 12.82 6.96
CA SER A 249 -9.53 11.72 7.62
C SER A 249 -10.80 11.34 6.85
N ALA A 250 -11.58 12.33 6.42
CA ALA A 250 -12.79 12.08 5.63
C ALA A 250 -12.48 11.42 4.28
N PHE A 251 -11.38 11.80 3.65
CA PHE A 251 -10.88 11.18 2.42
C PHE A 251 -10.67 9.67 2.60
N TRP A 252 -9.88 9.26 3.58
CA TRP A 252 -9.58 7.85 3.81
C TRP A 252 -10.80 7.05 4.26
N GLN A 253 -11.64 7.63 5.11
CA GLN A 253 -12.88 6.99 5.55
C GLN A 253 -13.85 6.77 4.39
N SER A 254 -13.96 7.73 3.46
CA SER A 254 -14.81 7.60 2.27
C SER A 254 -14.32 6.46 1.37
N LEU A 255 -13.00 6.37 1.12
CA LEU A 255 -12.43 5.30 0.31
C LEU A 255 -12.58 3.92 0.97
N ALA A 256 -12.33 3.82 2.28
CA ALA A 256 -12.51 2.57 3.02
C ALA A 256 -13.99 2.11 3.00
N LYS A 257 -14.95 3.03 3.17
CA LYS A 257 -16.38 2.72 3.08
C LYS A 257 -16.78 2.27 1.66
N LEU A 258 -16.24 2.93 0.62
CA LEU A 258 -16.45 2.54 -0.78
C LEU A 258 -16.01 1.10 -1.05
N VAL A 259 -14.86 0.70 -0.52
CA VAL A 259 -14.34 -0.66 -0.70
C VAL A 259 -15.17 -1.67 0.08
N LEU A 260 -15.63 -1.31 1.27
CA LEU A 260 -16.39 -2.18 2.18
C LEU A 260 -17.89 -2.32 1.86
N SER A 261 -18.39 -1.47 0.97
CA SER A 261 -19.81 -1.46 0.55
C SER A 261 -20.24 -2.68 -0.30
#